data_a5cdbd16095c49823466ff49d8a26576
#
_entry.id   a5cdbd16095c49823466ff49d8a26576
#
_cell.length_a   1.000
_cell.length_b   1.000
_cell.length_c   1.000
_cell.angle_alpha   90.00
_cell.angle_beta   90.00
_cell.angle_gamma   90.00
#
_symmetry.space_group_name_H-M   'P 1'
#
loop_
_entity.id
_entity.type
_entity.pdbx_description
1 polymer ?
#
loop_
_entity_poly.entity_id
_entity_poly.type
_entity_poly.pdbx_seq_one_letter_code
_entity_poly.pdbx_strand_id
1 'polypeptide(L)'
;MNKKFQNIFFTFGLVVLCIMVYNLDFADAWQKIQHAGYWFFAVVVLWVFLYIFNTAAWFTIIRSQTQATEERRKVSFFWLYKVTVSGFALNYATPGGLMGGEPYRIMELTPKIGAERATSSVVLYAMTHIFSHFWFWLISIFLYIFTQPVNLLMGMMLAIVFAFCVSAIWFFLTGYKKGLAVRVMNLVRHIPFVKKWAEPFVANHKEELDRIDAQIASLHNQNPRTFLTVVLLELSCRICSALEIFFILLVLLPSVNYFDCILILAFTSLFANMLFFIPLQLGGREGGFLMSVKGLGLTLEAGIFVALLVRIRELIWTAIGLLLIKLDRKRNK
;
A
#
# COMPACT_ATOMS: atom_id res chain seq x y z
N MET A 1 22.59 -10.02 11.33
CA MET A 1 21.16 -10.24 10.97
C MET A 1 20.76 -11.67 11.32
N ASN A 2 19.68 -11.85 12.05
CA ASN A 2 19.30 -13.21 12.53
C ASN A 2 18.65 -13.98 11.36
N LYS A 3 19.42 -14.90 10.74
CA LYS A 3 18.98 -15.77 9.62
C LYS A 3 17.66 -16.50 9.89
N LYS A 4 17.34 -16.70 11.19
CA LYS A 4 16.12 -17.36 11.64
C LYS A 4 14.86 -16.53 11.27
N PHE A 5 14.87 -15.22 11.50
CA PHE A 5 13.72 -14.35 11.19
C PHE A 5 13.46 -14.22 9.69
N GLN A 6 14.51 -14.05 8.86
CA GLN A 6 14.34 -14.05 7.40
C GLN A 6 13.73 -15.36 6.88
N ASN A 7 14.16 -16.51 7.44
CA ASN A 7 13.56 -17.78 7.06
C ASN A 7 12.08 -17.86 7.44
N ILE A 8 11.72 -17.37 8.63
CA ILE A 8 10.33 -17.35 9.09
C ILE A 8 9.47 -16.54 8.12
N PHE A 9 9.87 -15.29 7.79
CA PHE A 9 9.14 -14.45 6.85
C PHE A 9 9.04 -15.07 5.45
N PHE A 10 10.14 -15.64 4.95
CA PHE A 10 10.14 -16.32 3.65
C PHE A 10 9.21 -17.52 3.64
N THR A 11 9.32 -18.41 4.64
CA THR A 11 8.49 -19.62 4.72
C THR A 11 7.02 -19.28 4.87
N PHE A 12 6.70 -18.31 5.73
CA PHE A 12 5.33 -17.83 5.89
C PHE A 12 4.75 -17.28 4.57
N GLY A 13 5.49 -16.38 3.89
CA GLY A 13 5.08 -15.83 2.60
C GLY A 13 4.93 -16.91 1.52
N LEU A 14 5.81 -17.93 1.51
CA LEU A 14 5.72 -19.04 0.58
C LEU A 14 4.45 -19.89 0.82
N VAL A 15 4.13 -20.20 2.08
CA VAL A 15 2.91 -20.94 2.43
C VAL A 15 1.67 -20.19 1.96
N VAL A 16 1.59 -18.89 2.22
CA VAL A 16 0.45 -18.07 1.77
C VAL A 16 0.38 -18.02 0.25
N LEU A 17 1.51 -17.86 -0.44
CA LEU A 17 1.55 -17.91 -1.90
C LEU A 17 1.04 -19.27 -2.44
N CYS A 18 1.43 -20.39 -1.83
CA CYS A 18 0.94 -21.71 -2.21
C CYS A 18 -0.58 -21.84 -2.03
N ILE A 19 -1.13 -21.32 -0.91
CA ILE A 19 -2.58 -21.32 -0.67
C ILE A 19 -3.31 -20.49 -1.74
N MET A 20 -2.78 -19.31 -2.12
CA MET A 20 -3.37 -18.46 -3.14
C MET A 20 -3.37 -19.15 -4.52
N VAL A 21 -2.24 -19.78 -4.86
CA VAL A 21 -2.10 -20.49 -6.14
C VAL A 21 -3.03 -21.70 -6.18
N TYR A 22 -3.18 -22.44 -5.08
CA TYR A 22 -4.08 -23.59 -5.00
C TYR A 22 -5.56 -23.23 -5.25
N ASN A 23 -5.99 -22.04 -4.81
CA ASN A 23 -7.37 -21.56 -5.00
C ASN A 23 -7.60 -20.87 -6.36
N LEU A 24 -6.60 -20.83 -7.24
CA LEU A 24 -6.72 -20.23 -8.56
C LEU A 24 -7.20 -21.28 -9.57
N ASP A 25 -8.25 -20.96 -10.33
CA ASP A 25 -8.61 -21.74 -11.52
C ASP A 25 -7.57 -21.47 -12.63
N PHE A 26 -6.65 -22.41 -12.80
CA PHE A 26 -5.57 -22.30 -13.76
C PHE A 26 -6.03 -22.27 -15.22
N ALA A 27 -7.11 -22.99 -15.55
CA ALA A 27 -7.62 -23.04 -16.90
C ALA A 27 -8.23 -21.69 -17.30
N ASP A 28 -9.09 -21.14 -16.44
CA ASP A 28 -9.68 -19.81 -16.63
C ASP A 28 -8.61 -18.69 -16.61
N ALA A 29 -7.69 -18.76 -15.68
CA ALA A 29 -6.57 -17.80 -15.59
C ALA A 29 -5.70 -17.81 -16.86
N TRP A 30 -5.36 -18.98 -17.37
CA TRP A 30 -4.55 -19.13 -18.58
C TRP A 30 -5.27 -18.60 -19.83
N GLN A 31 -6.55 -18.93 -19.99
CA GLN A 31 -7.36 -18.43 -21.10
C GLN A 31 -7.44 -16.89 -21.08
N LYS A 32 -7.65 -16.29 -19.91
CA LYS A 32 -7.70 -14.82 -19.76
C LYS A 32 -6.36 -14.15 -20.00
N ILE A 33 -5.25 -14.76 -19.59
CA ILE A 33 -3.89 -14.24 -19.90
C ILE A 33 -3.65 -14.28 -21.41
N GLN A 34 -3.99 -15.39 -22.09
CA GLN A 34 -3.86 -15.50 -23.54
C GLN A 34 -4.70 -14.45 -24.26
N HIS A 35 -5.93 -14.22 -23.80
CA HIS A 35 -6.80 -13.18 -24.33
C HIS A 35 -6.24 -11.77 -24.11
N ALA A 36 -5.67 -11.50 -22.95
CA ALA A 36 -5.04 -10.22 -22.62
C ALA A 36 -3.75 -9.95 -23.43
N GLY A 37 -3.05 -11.03 -23.83
CA GLY A 37 -1.87 -10.94 -24.68
C GLY A 37 -0.78 -10.00 -24.12
N TYR A 38 -0.27 -9.09 -24.99
CA TYR A 38 0.79 -8.15 -24.61
C TYR A 38 0.36 -7.12 -23.56
N TRP A 39 -0.94 -6.83 -23.42
CA TRP A 39 -1.44 -5.92 -22.40
C TRP A 39 -1.21 -6.45 -20.99
N PHE A 40 -1.32 -7.76 -20.78
CA PHE A 40 -0.98 -8.35 -19.50
C PHE A 40 0.51 -8.18 -19.15
N PHE A 41 1.40 -8.34 -20.14
CA PHE A 41 2.81 -8.05 -19.94
C PHE A 41 3.06 -6.57 -19.59
N ALA A 42 2.38 -5.64 -20.27
CA ALA A 42 2.43 -4.21 -19.94
C ALA A 42 2.00 -3.93 -18.49
N VAL A 43 0.95 -4.61 -18.00
CA VAL A 43 0.50 -4.53 -16.60
C VAL A 43 1.60 -4.99 -15.64
N VAL A 44 2.24 -6.14 -15.91
CA VAL A 44 3.33 -6.64 -15.04
C VAL A 44 4.51 -5.67 -15.00
N VAL A 45 4.91 -5.13 -16.18
CA VAL A 45 6.03 -4.18 -16.29
C VAL A 45 5.68 -2.83 -15.65
N LEU A 46 4.44 -2.36 -15.73
CA LEU A 46 4.00 -1.12 -15.07
C LEU A 46 4.37 -1.09 -13.59
N TRP A 47 4.25 -2.23 -12.90
CA TRP A 47 4.54 -2.32 -11.47
C TRP A 47 6.03 -2.15 -11.13
N VAL A 48 6.95 -2.38 -12.08
CA VAL A 48 8.37 -1.99 -11.91
C VAL A 48 8.45 -0.48 -11.65
N PHE A 49 7.74 0.31 -12.44
CA PHE A 49 7.74 1.77 -12.31
C PHE A 49 6.97 2.24 -11.07
N LEU A 50 5.84 1.61 -10.74
CA LEU A 50 5.07 1.97 -9.54
C LEU A 50 5.89 1.75 -8.25
N TYR A 51 6.65 0.68 -8.17
CA TYR A 51 7.56 0.47 -7.03
C TYR A 51 8.72 1.48 -6.98
N ILE A 52 9.09 2.12 -8.10
CA ILE A 52 10.05 3.24 -8.09
C ILE A 52 9.47 4.43 -7.33
N PHE A 53 8.20 4.79 -7.55
CA PHE A 53 7.53 5.86 -6.78
C PHE A 53 7.54 5.58 -5.28
N ASN A 54 7.11 4.38 -4.88
CA ASN A 54 7.10 3.99 -3.47
C ASN A 54 8.51 3.99 -2.85
N THR A 55 9.50 3.51 -3.60
CA THR A 55 10.90 3.53 -3.16
C THR A 55 11.44 4.95 -3.04
N ALA A 56 11.12 5.83 -4.02
CA ALA A 56 11.53 7.23 -3.99
C ALA A 56 10.91 7.97 -2.80
N ALA A 57 9.65 7.70 -2.48
CA ALA A 57 8.99 8.25 -1.31
C ALA A 57 9.72 7.86 -0.02
N TRP A 58 9.96 6.57 0.20
CA TRP A 58 10.67 6.10 1.39
C TRP A 58 12.14 6.54 1.44
N PHE A 59 12.84 6.52 0.30
CA PHE A 59 14.22 7.02 0.19
C PHE A 59 14.35 8.49 0.55
N THR A 60 13.36 9.31 0.16
CA THR A 60 13.30 10.73 0.51
C THR A 60 13.15 10.92 2.02
N ILE A 61 12.32 10.10 2.69
CA ILE A 61 12.17 10.09 4.15
C ILE A 61 13.52 9.74 4.81
N ILE A 62 14.16 8.64 4.40
CA ILE A 62 15.43 8.21 4.99
C ILE A 62 16.50 9.29 4.84
N ARG A 63 16.62 9.88 3.65
CA ARG A 63 17.60 10.94 3.40
C ARG A 63 17.39 12.20 4.21
N SER A 64 16.15 12.57 4.50
CA SER A 64 15.84 13.74 5.32
C SER A 64 16.17 13.53 6.80
N GLN A 65 16.14 12.29 7.28
CA GLN A 65 16.50 11.92 8.65
C GLN A 65 18.01 11.72 8.84
N THR A 66 18.78 11.62 7.74
CA THR A 66 20.21 11.28 7.79
C THR A 66 21.04 12.52 7.49
N GLN A 67 21.71 13.08 8.50
CA GLN A 67 22.53 14.29 8.35
C GLN A 67 23.97 14.00 7.86
N ALA A 68 24.57 12.86 8.27
CA ALA A 68 25.93 12.51 7.91
C ALA A 68 26.04 11.95 6.47
N THR A 69 27.01 12.45 5.70
CA THR A 69 27.24 12.03 4.31
C THR A 69 27.60 10.55 4.19
N GLU A 70 28.35 10.01 5.16
CA GLU A 70 28.73 8.59 5.19
C GLU A 70 27.53 7.67 5.42
N GLU A 71 26.60 8.03 6.29
CA GLU A 71 25.38 7.26 6.53
C GLU A 71 24.45 7.26 5.30
N ARG A 72 24.39 8.40 4.58
CA ARG A 72 23.64 8.50 3.31
C ARG A 72 24.12 7.51 2.26
N ARG A 73 25.41 7.17 2.22
CA ARG A 73 26.00 6.20 1.30
C ARG A 73 25.65 4.74 1.64
N LYS A 74 25.31 4.44 2.91
CA LYS A 74 24.98 3.07 3.34
C LYS A 74 23.66 2.55 2.77
N VAL A 75 22.74 3.44 2.37
CA VAL A 75 21.45 3.09 1.79
C VAL A 75 21.43 3.50 0.33
N SER A 76 21.62 2.53 -0.57
CA SER A 76 21.45 2.75 -2.01
C SER A 76 20.00 2.63 -2.44
N PHE A 77 19.60 3.36 -3.49
CA PHE A 77 18.24 3.32 -4.04
C PHE A 77 17.85 1.91 -4.52
N PHE A 78 18.73 1.24 -5.25
CA PHE A 78 18.45 -0.11 -5.79
C PHE A 78 18.30 -1.18 -4.69
N TRP A 79 19.10 -1.06 -3.61
CA TRP A 79 18.92 -1.93 -2.46
C TRP A 79 17.57 -1.66 -1.77
N LEU A 80 17.22 -0.39 -1.59
CA LEU A 80 15.95 0.00 -0.98
C LEU A 80 14.76 -0.44 -1.84
N TYR A 81 14.88 -0.38 -3.17
CA TYR A 81 13.88 -0.89 -4.11
C TYR A 81 13.60 -2.38 -3.87
N LYS A 82 14.62 -3.20 -3.73
CA LYS A 82 14.44 -4.62 -3.39
C LYS A 82 13.71 -4.81 -2.05
N VAL A 83 14.13 -4.06 -1.02
CA VAL A 83 13.47 -4.12 0.30
C VAL A 83 12.02 -3.64 0.22
N THR A 84 11.73 -2.64 -0.60
CA THR A 84 10.37 -2.14 -0.84
C THR A 84 9.51 -3.22 -1.48
N VAL A 85 9.95 -3.83 -2.59
CA VAL A 85 9.21 -4.91 -3.27
C VAL A 85 9.01 -6.11 -2.35
N SER A 86 10.04 -6.53 -1.62
CA SER A 86 9.95 -7.63 -0.66
C SER A 86 8.99 -7.32 0.50
N GLY A 87 8.99 -6.08 0.99
CA GLY A 87 8.06 -5.64 2.03
C GLY A 87 6.60 -5.66 1.55
N PHE A 88 6.33 -5.19 0.34
CA PHE A 88 4.98 -5.28 -0.23
C PHE A 88 4.53 -6.72 -0.43
N ALA A 89 5.42 -7.62 -0.90
CA ALA A 89 5.11 -9.04 -1.02
C ALA A 89 4.71 -9.67 0.33
N LEU A 90 5.43 -9.33 1.40
CA LEU A 90 5.10 -9.78 2.76
C LEU A 90 3.79 -9.17 3.28
N ASN A 91 3.54 -7.89 3.04
CA ASN A 91 2.27 -7.26 3.41
C ASN A 91 1.09 -7.92 2.69
N TYR A 92 1.27 -8.28 1.43
CA TYR A 92 0.25 -8.98 0.66
C TYR A 92 -0.02 -10.38 1.21
N ALA A 93 1.03 -11.07 1.64
CA ALA A 93 0.95 -12.41 2.21
C ALA A 93 0.42 -12.45 3.66
N THR A 94 0.40 -11.32 4.41
CA THR A 94 -0.01 -11.31 5.82
C THR A 94 -1.43 -10.76 6.02
N PRO A 95 -2.21 -11.32 6.95
CA PRO A 95 -3.48 -10.73 7.34
C PRO A 95 -3.29 -9.31 7.88
N GLY A 96 -4.22 -8.40 7.56
CA GLY A 96 -4.18 -7.00 8.02
C GLY A 96 -3.25 -6.08 7.23
N GLY A 97 -2.62 -6.56 6.14
CA GLY A 97 -1.99 -5.70 5.12
C GLY A 97 -0.72 -4.94 5.49
N LEU A 98 -0.36 -4.86 6.79
CA LEU A 98 0.79 -4.10 7.28
C LEU A 98 1.62 -4.88 8.32
N MET A 99 1.31 -6.16 8.57
CA MET A 99 1.93 -6.88 9.69
C MET A 99 3.22 -7.63 9.32
N GLY A 100 3.51 -7.84 8.04
CA GLY A 100 4.69 -8.60 7.60
C GLY A 100 5.79 -7.74 7.01
N GLY A 101 5.46 -6.76 6.20
CA GLY A 101 6.41 -5.94 5.46
C GLY A 101 7.11 -4.89 6.31
N GLU A 102 6.42 -4.23 7.23
CA GLU A 102 7.00 -3.20 8.07
C GLU A 102 8.06 -3.74 9.03
N PRO A 103 7.81 -4.82 9.79
CA PRO A 103 8.87 -5.45 10.60
C PRO A 103 10.07 -5.91 9.76
N TYR A 104 9.84 -6.44 8.57
CA TYR A 104 10.90 -6.82 7.64
C TYR A 104 11.73 -5.60 7.20
N ARG A 105 11.08 -4.50 6.81
CA ARG A 105 11.75 -3.24 6.41
C ARG A 105 12.59 -2.66 7.54
N ILE A 106 12.06 -2.64 8.77
CA ILE A 106 12.79 -2.18 9.97
C ILE A 106 14.02 -3.07 10.20
N MET A 107 13.84 -4.39 10.14
CA MET A 107 14.93 -5.35 10.35
C MET A 107 16.06 -5.20 9.33
N GLU A 108 15.73 -5.00 8.04
CA GLU A 108 16.72 -4.81 6.97
C GLU A 108 17.44 -3.47 7.08
N LEU A 109 16.76 -2.41 7.52
CA LEU A 109 17.29 -1.06 7.57
C LEU A 109 18.10 -0.80 8.85
N THR A 110 17.77 -1.43 9.97
CA THR A 110 18.43 -1.26 11.29
C THR A 110 19.96 -1.33 11.25
N PRO A 111 20.60 -2.31 10.56
CA PRO A 111 22.05 -2.39 10.50
C PRO A 111 22.71 -1.22 9.76
N LYS A 112 21.95 -0.46 8.98
CA LYS A 112 22.46 0.63 8.15
C LYS A 112 22.37 2.01 8.81
N ILE A 113 21.27 2.27 9.51
CA ILE A 113 20.97 3.60 10.09
C ILE A 113 20.57 3.58 11.56
N GLY A 114 20.61 2.42 12.21
CA GLY A 114 20.18 2.24 13.61
C GLY A 114 18.69 1.95 13.74
N ALA A 115 18.29 1.31 14.84
CA ALA A 115 16.92 0.82 15.06
C ALA A 115 15.90 1.96 15.14
N GLU A 116 16.22 3.02 15.85
CA GLU A 116 15.33 4.16 16.07
C GLU A 116 14.95 4.86 14.76
N ARG A 117 15.95 5.21 13.92
CA ARG A 117 15.71 5.84 12.61
C ARG A 117 15.05 4.89 11.62
N ALA A 118 15.41 3.60 11.65
CA ALA A 118 14.77 2.59 10.82
C ALA A 118 13.27 2.51 11.14
N THR A 119 12.91 2.41 12.41
CA THR A 119 11.52 2.33 12.86
C THR A 119 10.76 3.60 12.50
N SER A 120 11.29 4.78 12.82
CA SER A 120 10.61 6.05 12.53
C SER A 120 10.41 6.27 11.03
N SER A 121 11.40 5.90 10.19
CA SER A 121 11.27 6.03 8.73
C SER A 121 10.20 5.11 8.15
N VAL A 122 10.10 3.88 8.63
CA VAL A 122 9.09 2.90 8.18
C VAL A 122 7.70 3.31 8.66
N VAL A 123 7.57 3.73 9.92
CA VAL A 123 6.29 4.23 10.45
C VAL A 123 5.82 5.45 9.67
N LEU A 124 6.70 6.43 9.44
CA LEU A 124 6.35 7.63 8.67
C LEU A 124 5.98 7.28 7.22
N TYR A 125 6.70 6.36 6.59
CA TYR A 125 6.37 5.88 5.25
C TYR A 125 5.00 5.21 5.21
N ALA A 126 4.70 4.28 6.12
CA ALA A 126 3.41 3.63 6.20
C ALA A 126 2.26 4.64 6.44
N MET A 127 2.48 5.62 7.30
CA MET A 127 1.51 6.66 7.58
C MET A 127 1.26 7.58 6.38
N THR A 128 2.30 8.00 5.65
CA THR A 128 2.14 8.80 4.42
C THR A 128 1.49 7.99 3.30
N HIS A 129 1.77 6.70 3.24
CA HIS A 129 1.09 5.78 2.32
C HIS A 129 -0.42 5.71 2.60
N ILE A 130 -0.83 5.57 3.86
CA ILE A 130 -2.25 5.60 4.27
C ILE A 130 -2.85 6.98 4.03
N PHE A 131 -2.15 8.05 4.37
CA PHE A 131 -2.59 9.44 4.18
C PHE A 131 -2.88 9.77 2.71
N SER A 132 -2.07 9.25 1.79
CA SER A 132 -2.29 9.44 0.36
C SER A 132 -3.57 8.76 -0.16
N HIS A 133 -4.10 7.71 0.50
CA HIS A 133 -5.40 7.13 0.15
C HIS A 133 -6.54 8.12 0.36
N PHE A 134 -6.54 8.85 1.49
CA PHE A 134 -7.59 9.82 1.77
C PHE A 134 -7.61 10.96 0.76
N TRP A 135 -6.43 11.44 0.34
CA TRP A 135 -6.33 12.41 -0.75
C TRP A 135 -6.79 11.85 -2.09
N PHE A 136 -6.44 10.62 -2.41
CA PHE A 136 -6.85 9.96 -3.64
C PHE A 136 -8.38 9.80 -3.69
N TRP A 137 -9.00 9.33 -2.61
CA TRP A 137 -10.46 9.21 -2.53
C TRP A 137 -11.15 10.59 -2.59
N LEU A 138 -10.62 11.59 -1.90
CA LEU A 138 -11.16 12.94 -1.92
C LEU A 138 -11.14 13.52 -3.34
N ILE A 139 -10.03 13.42 -4.05
CA ILE A 139 -9.91 13.86 -5.45
C ILE A 139 -10.87 13.07 -6.35
N SER A 140 -11.03 11.77 -6.11
CA SER A 140 -11.93 10.91 -6.88
C SER A 140 -13.41 11.25 -6.67
N ILE A 141 -13.80 11.77 -5.49
CA ILE A 141 -15.16 12.31 -5.28
C ILE A 141 -15.43 13.47 -6.22
N PHE A 142 -14.52 14.44 -6.30
CA PHE A 142 -14.67 15.56 -7.23
C PHE A 142 -14.67 15.08 -8.69
N LEU A 143 -13.78 14.16 -9.03
CA LEU A 143 -13.73 13.55 -10.35
C LEU A 143 -15.08 12.92 -10.73
N TYR A 144 -15.70 12.17 -9.79
CA TYR A 144 -17.01 11.57 -9.99
C TYR A 144 -18.09 12.62 -10.25
N ILE A 145 -18.14 13.67 -9.42
CA ILE A 145 -19.14 14.75 -9.55
C ILE A 145 -19.05 15.46 -10.91
N PHE A 146 -17.82 15.60 -11.46
CA PHE A 146 -17.61 16.28 -12.74
C PHE A 146 -17.84 15.38 -13.96
N THR A 147 -17.71 14.05 -13.82
CA THR A 147 -17.73 13.12 -14.95
C THR A 147 -18.96 12.22 -15.00
N GLN A 148 -19.66 12.04 -13.87
CA GLN A 148 -20.76 11.08 -13.74
C GLN A 148 -22.04 11.76 -13.25
N PRO A 149 -23.23 11.25 -13.64
CA PRO A 149 -24.49 11.74 -13.11
C PRO A 149 -24.64 11.41 -11.62
N VAL A 150 -24.98 12.41 -10.82
CA VAL A 150 -25.17 12.26 -9.36
C VAL A 150 -26.65 12.24 -9.05
N ASN A 151 -27.17 11.08 -8.62
CA ASN A 151 -28.49 10.97 -8.03
C ASN A 151 -28.43 11.20 -6.51
N LEU A 152 -29.60 11.35 -5.86
CA LEU A 152 -29.68 11.66 -4.42
C LEU A 152 -28.96 10.64 -3.54
N LEU A 153 -29.11 9.35 -3.83
CA LEU A 153 -28.45 8.28 -3.06
C LEU A 153 -26.93 8.36 -3.21
N MET A 154 -26.44 8.50 -4.43
CA MET A 154 -25.01 8.65 -4.70
C MET A 154 -24.46 9.94 -4.05
N GLY A 155 -25.18 11.04 -4.12
CA GLY A 155 -24.81 12.30 -3.45
C GLY A 155 -24.64 12.12 -1.92
N MET A 156 -25.56 11.41 -1.27
CA MET A 156 -25.46 11.09 0.16
C MET A 156 -24.24 10.22 0.45
N MET A 157 -23.98 9.17 -0.34
CA MET A 157 -22.80 8.32 -0.18
C MET A 157 -21.50 9.10 -0.35
N LEU A 158 -21.39 9.92 -1.38
CA LEU A 158 -20.23 10.78 -1.62
C LEU A 158 -20.02 11.79 -0.48
N ALA A 159 -21.10 12.37 0.08
CA ALA A 159 -21.01 13.27 1.23
C ALA A 159 -20.47 12.58 2.48
N ILE A 160 -20.89 11.34 2.76
CA ILE A 160 -20.37 10.54 3.88
C ILE A 160 -18.88 10.25 3.68
N VAL A 161 -18.47 9.80 2.49
CA VAL A 161 -17.06 9.51 2.19
C VAL A 161 -16.23 10.79 2.23
N PHE A 162 -16.77 11.91 1.75
CA PHE A 162 -16.12 13.22 1.84
C PHE A 162 -15.86 13.62 3.29
N ALA A 163 -16.88 13.57 4.14
CA ALA A 163 -16.74 13.88 5.56
C ALA A 163 -15.72 12.98 6.25
N PHE A 164 -15.71 11.67 5.93
CA PHE A 164 -14.74 10.71 6.41
C PHE A 164 -13.30 11.08 5.97
N CYS A 165 -13.09 11.36 4.67
CA CYS A 165 -11.77 11.75 4.14
C CYS A 165 -11.26 13.04 4.77
N VAL A 166 -12.10 14.08 4.87
CA VAL A 166 -11.72 15.36 5.49
C VAL A 166 -11.35 15.17 6.97
N SER A 167 -12.15 14.40 7.70
CA SER A 167 -11.87 14.10 9.11
C SER A 167 -10.56 13.34 9.29
N ALA A 168 -10.30 12.35 8.42
CA ALA A 168 -9.06 11.59 8.43
C ALA A 168 -7.85 12.48 8.07
N ILE A 169 -7.95 13.30 7.03
CA ILE A 169 -6.89 14.24 6.63
C ILE A 169 -6.59 15.20 7.79
N TRP A 170 -7.62 15.77 8.42
CA TRP A 170 -7.45 16.64 9.58
C TRP A 170 -6.77 15.92 10.75
N PHE A 171 -7.18 14.67 11.05
CA PHE A 171 -6.56 13.84 12.09
C PHE A 171 -5.06 13.62 11.82
N PHE A 172 -4.70 13.25 10.59
CA PHE A 172 -3.30 13.04 10.21
C PHE A 172 -2.49 14.34 10.28
N LEU A 173 -2.97 15.44 9.70
CA LEU A 173 -2.27 16.73 9.71
C LEU A 173 -2.04 17.27 11.13
N THR A 174 -3.02 17.10 12.03
CA THR A 174 -2.86 17.49 13.43
C THR A 174 -1.98 16.49 14.20
N GLY A 175 -2.03 15.22 13.83
CA GLY A 175 -1.22 14.15 14.41
C GLY A 175 0.25 14.28 14.11
N TYR A 176 0.63 14.62 12.88
CA TYR A 176 2.02 14.89 12.51
C TYR A 176 2.68 15.97 13.36
N LYS A 177 1.91 16.95 13.85
CA LYS A 177 2.40 18.03 14.71
C LYS A 177 2.46 17.67 16.19
N LYS A 178 1.59 16.77 16.65
CA LYS A 178 1.34 16.53 18.10
C LYS A 178 1.63 15.11 18.57
N GLY A 179 2.26 14.28 17.76
CA GLY A 179 2.49 12.87 18.07
C GLY A 179 1.43 11.95 17.45
N LEU A 180 1.79 11.31 16.33
CA LEU A 180 0.88 10.48 15.56
C LEU A 180 0.87 9.04 16.06
N ALA A 181 2.03 8.47 16.46
CA ALA A 181 2.11 7.10 16.94
C ALA A 181 1.34 6.93 18.27
N VAL A 182 1.54 7.86 19.20
CA VAL A 182 0.79 7.87 20.47
C VAL A 182 -0.71 8.04 20.22
N ARG A 183 -1.14 8.88 19.28
CA ARG A 183 -2.57 9.05 18.96
C ARG A 183 -3.19 7.81 18.36
N VAL A 184 -2.51 7.18 17.40
CA VAL A 184 -2.98 5.93 16.78
C VAL A 184 -3.09 4.83 17.85
N MET A 185 -2.07 4.68 18.69
CA MET A 185 -2.11 3.70 19.79
C MET A 185 -3.22 4.03 20.80
N ASN A 186 -3.46 5.31 21.11
CA ASN A 186 -4.59 5.72 21.95
C ASN A 186 -5.95 5.42 21.31
N LEU A 187 -6.08 5.51 19.99
CA LEU A 187 -7.29 5.10 19.29
C LEU A 187 -7.48 3.58 19.35
N VAL A 188 -6.42 2.82 19.10
CA VAL A 188 -6.43 1.35 19.11
C VAL A 188 -6.79 0.79 20.49
N ARG A 189 -6.34 1.41 21.59
CA ARG A 189 -6.70 0.97 22.95
C ARG A 189 -8.20 1.12 23.29
N HIS A 190 -8.98 1.91 22.53
CA HIS A 190 -10.43 2.03 22.72
C HIS A 190 -11.21 0.91 22.02
N ILE A 191 -10.57 0.11 21.18
CA ILE A 191 -11.19 -1.04 20.51
C ILE A 191 -11.32 -2.19 21.53
N PRO A 192 -12.54 -2.68 21.86
CA PRO A 192 -12.77 -3.61 22.97
C PRO A 192 -11.92 -4.88 22.95
N PHE A 193 -11.69 -5.45 21.74
CA PHE A 193 -10.92 -6.68 21.58
C PHE A 193 -9.39 -6.49 21.69
N VAL A 194 -8.88 -5.29 21.42
CA VAL A 194 -7.46 -4.97 21.39
C VAL A 194 -7.00 -4.30 22.68
N LYS A 195 -7.92 -3.72 23.45
CA LYS A 195 -7.66 -2.96 24.68
C LYS A 195 -6.74 -3.71 25.65
N LYS A 196 -7.05 -4.97 25.96
CA LYS A 196 -6.29 -5.80 26.92
C LYS A 196 -4.82 -5.97 26.55
N TRP A 197 -4.49 -5.92 25.26
CA TRP A 197 -3.12 -6.02 24.75
C TRP A 197 -2.48 -4.66 24.54
N ALA A 198 -3.23 -3.68 24.05
CA ALA A 198 -2.72 -2.35 23.71
C ALA A 198 -2.37 -1.51 24.95
N GLU A 199 -3.14 -1.58 26.04
CA GLU A 199 -2.87 -0.83 27.26
C GLU A 199 -1.50 -1.16 27.90
N PRO A 200 -1.16 -2.43 28.18
CA PRO A 200 0.16 -2.76 28.73
C PRO A 200 1.29 -2.47 27.73
N PHE A 201 1.04 -2.65 26.43
CA PHE A 201 2.04 -2.32 25.41
C PHE A 201 2.38 -0.83 25.41
N VAL A 202 1.37 0.05 25.39
CA VAL A 202 1.57 1.51 25.42
C VAL A 202 2.26 1.94 26.71
N ALA A 203 1.88 1.37 27.85
CA ALA A 203 2.49 1.70 29.14
C ALA A 203 3.97 1.32 29.20
N ASN A 204 4.32 0.13 28.69
CA ASN A 204 5.68 -0.40 28.72
C ASN A 204 6.62 0.23 27.67
N HIS A 205 6.07 0.79 26.57
CA HIS A 205 6.86 1.35 25.46
C HIS A 205 6.62 2.86 25.27
N LYS A 206 6.11 3.55 26.30
CA LYS A 206 5.76 4.97 26.21
C LYS A 206 6.95 5.84 25.77
N GLU A 207 8.12 5.67 26.36
CA GLU A 207 9.31 6.45 26.01
C GLU A 207 9.76 6.20 24.56
N GLU A 208 9.63 4.96 24.07
CA GLU A 208 9.98 4.61 22.69
C GLU A 208 8.99 5.22 21.70
N LEU A 209 7.69 5.18 22.00
CA LEU A 209 6.65 5.83 21.22
C LEU A 209 6.83 7.35 21.18
N ASP A 210 7.14 7.98 22.32
CA ASP A 210 7.37 9.42 22.41
C ASP A 210 8.63 9.83 21.59
N ARG A 211 9.68 9.01 21.56
CA ARG A 211 10.87 9.25 20.70
C ARG A 211 10.54 9.14 19.21
N ILE A 212 9.77 8.12 18.83
CA ILE A 212 9.30 7.95 17.44
C ILE A 212 8.47 9.16 17.02
N ASP A 213 7.54 9.60 17.87
CA ASP A 213 6.71 10.77 17.59
C ASP A 213 7.53 12.07 17.50
N ALA A 214 8.53 12.24 18.36
CA ALA A 214 9.45 13.37 18.29
C ALA A 214 10.23 13.40 16.96
N GLN A 215 10.67 12.24 16.46
CA GLN A 215 11.34 12.14 15.16
C GLN A 215 10.40 12.45 13.99
N ILE A 216 9.16 11.95 14.02
CA ILE A 216 8.15 12.24 13.01
C ILE A 216 7.81 13.73 13.00
N ALA A 217 7.61 14.33 14.18
CA ALA A 217 7.31 15.76 14.32
C ALA A 217 8.48 16.63 13.87
N SER A 218 9.72 16.25 14.20
CA SER A 218 10.91 16.97 13.76
C SER A 218 11.03 17.00 12.24
N LEU A 219 10.74 15.89 11.57
CA LEU A 219 10.78 15.81 10.12
C LEU A 219 9.73 16.74 9.49
N HIS A 220 8.51 16.75 10.03
CA HIS A 220 7.44 17.61 9.53
C HIS A 220 7.76 19.10 9.73
N ASN A 221 8.28 19.47 10.90
CA ASN A 221 8.58 20.86 11.25
C ASN A 221 9.84 21.39 10.56
N GLN A 222 10.87 20.55 10.38
CA GLN A 222 12.15 20.96 9.79
C GLN A 222 12.10 20.99 8.26
N ASN A 223 11.29 20.16 7.63
CA ASN A 223 11.26 20.07 6.17
C ASN A 223 9.87 19.76 5.58
N PRO A 224 8.95 20.73 5.60
CA PRO A 224 7.59 20.53 5.04
C PRO A 224 7.60 20.20 3.55
N ARG A 225 8.64 20.61 2.81
CA ARG A 225 8.81 20.26 1.38
C ARG A 225 9.03 18.77 1.22
N THR A 226 9.82 18.14 2.08
CA THR A 226 10.03 16.68 2.06
C THR A 226 8.71 15.93 2.27
N PHE A 227 7.92 16.34 3.27
CA PHE A 227 6.61 15.74 3.51
C PHE A 227 5.69 15.86 2.30
N LEU A 228 5.59 17.06 1.73
CA LEU A 228 4.77 17.30 0.53
C LEU A 228 5.27 16.44 -0.66
N THR A 229 6.59 16.37 -0.87
CA THR A 229 7.17 15.54 -1.95
C THR A 229 6.81 14.07 -1.78
N VAL A 230 6.88 13.53 -0.57
CA VAL A 230 6.54 12.14 -0.28
C VAL A 230 5.05 11.88 -0.55
N VAL A 231 4.17 12.76 -0.08
CA VAL A 231 2.72 12.66 -0.32
C VAL A 231 2.40 12.73 -1.83
N LEU A 232 3.05 13.64 -2.56
CA LEU A 232 2.86 13.76 -4.01
C LEU A 232 3.37 12.53 -4.77
N LEU A 233 4.51 11.95 -4.36
CA LEU A 233 5.01 10.70 -4.96
C LEU A 233 4.04 9.53 -4.74
N GLU A 234 3.52 9.37 -3.52
CA GLU A 234 2.54 8.35 -3.20
C GLU A 234 1.21 8.56 -3.97
N LEU A 235 0.74 9.81 -4.05
CA LEU A 235 -0.47 10.15 -4.80
C LEU A 235 -0.29 9.91 -6.31
N SER A 236 0.86 10.31 -6.87
CA SER A 236 1.21 10.04 -8.27
C SER A 236 1.26 8.55 -8.56
N CYS A 237 1.85 7.75 -7.65
CA CYS A 237 1.84 6.30 -7.75
C CYS A 237 0.42 5.74 -7.86
N ARG A 238 -0.52 6.23 -7.03
CA ARG A 238 -1.92 5.80 -7.05
C ARG A 238 -2.63 6.19 -8.33
N ILE A 239 -2.45 7.42 -8.79
CA ILE A 239 -3.01 7.86 -10.07
C ILE A 239 -2.45 6.98 -11.19
N CYS A 240 -1.13 6.80 -11.27
CA CYS A 240 -0.50 5.95 -12.28
C CYS A 240 -0.91 4.48 -12.18
N SER A 241 -1.26 3.97 -10.99
CA SER A 241 -1.73 2.58 -10.86
C SER A 241 -3.09 2.33 -11.50
N ALA A 242 -3.89 3.37 -11.79
CA ALA A 242 -5.10 3.23 -12.60
C ALA A 242 -4.81 2.82 -14.06
N LEU A 243 -3.57 3.01 -14.56
CA LEU A 243 -3.13 2.47 -15.86
C LEU A 243 -3.22 0.95 -15.92
N GLU A 244 -3.11 0.26 -14.78
CA GLU A 244 -3.33 -1.19 -14.74
C GLU A 244 -4.73 -1.56 -15.21
N ILE A 245 -5.75 -0.91 -14.66
CA ILE A 245 -7.16 -1.12 -15.06
C ILE A 245 -7.36 -0.68 -16.50
N PHE A 246 -6.77 0.44 -16.89
CA PHE A 246 -6.83 0.95 -18.26
C PHE A 246 -6.29 -0.07 -19.28
N PHE A 247 -5.10 -0.63 -19.07
CA PHE A 247 -4.53 -1.64 -19.96
C PHE A 247 -5.34 -2.93 -20.00
N ILE A 248 -5.91 -3.35 -18.88
CA ILE A 248 -6.76 -4.54 -18.82
C ILE A 248 -8.06 -4.31 -19.59
N LEU A 249 -8.70 -3.15 -19.41
CA LEU A 249 -9.97 -2.86 -20.10
C LEU A 249 -9.78 -2.64 -21.60
N LEU A 250 -8.63 -2.18 -22.08
CA LEU A 250 -8.32 -2.06 -23.52
C LEU A 250 -8.36 -3.41 -24.25
N VAL A 251 -8.27 -4.54 -23.52
CA VAL A 251 -8.44 -5.88 -24.09
C VAL A 251 -9.88 -6.14 -24.49
N LEU A 252 -10.84 -5.63 -23.72
CA LEU A 252 -12.26 -5.92 -23.87
C LEU A 252 -13.04 -4.82 -24.60
N LEU A 253 -12.55 -3.59 -24.53
CA LEU A 253 -13.27 -2.41 -24.99
C LEU A 253 -12.45 -1.67 -26.07
N PRO A 254 -13.11 -1.20 -27.14
CA PRO A 254 -12.43 -0.48 -28.23
C PRO A 254 -11.88 0.88 -27.79
N SER A 255 -12.47 1.46 -26.74
CA SER A 255 -12.04 2.71 -26.13
C SER A 255 -12.28 2.65 -24.62
N VAL A 256 -11.34 3.19 -23.86
CA VAL A 256 -11.39 3.23 -22.39
C VAL A 256 -11.13 4.66 -21.93
N ASN A 257 -11.97 5.17 -21.05
CA ASN A 257 -11.73 6.46 -20.42
C ASN A 257 -10.84 6.28 -19.18
N TYR A 258 -9.71 6.95 -19.13
CA TYR A 258 -8.78 6.85 -18.01
C TYR A 258 -9.38 7.37 -16.69
N PHE A 259 -10.26 8.36 -16.73
CA PHE A 259 -10.93 8.87 -15.53
C PHE A 259 -11.85 7.81 -14.91
N ASP A 260 -12.52 6.99 -15.72
CA ASP A 260 -13.31 5.87 -15.22
C ASP A 260 -12.41 4.81 -14.55
N CYS A 261 -11.20 4.57 -15.07
CA CYS A 261 -10.23 3.68 -14.42
C CYS A 261 -9.77 4.21 -13.05
N ILE A 262 -9.59 5.52 -12.90
CA ILE A 262 -9.30 6.14 -11.60
C ILE A 262 -10.48 5.94 -10.64
N LEU A 263 -11.71 6.12 -11.08
CA LEU A 263 -12.92 5.91 -10.28
C LEU A 263 -13.08 4.44 -9.87
N ILE A 264 -12.86 3.49 -10.79
CA ILE A 264 -12.86 2.05 -10.49
C ILE A 264 -11.83 1.73 -9.39
N LEU A 265 -10.60 2.23 -9.54
CA LEU A 265 -9.55 2.01 -8.57
C LEU A 265 -9.88 2.64 -7.22
N ALA A 266 -10.39 3.87 -7.21
CA ALA A 266 -10.74 4.59 -5.98
C ALA A 266 -11.82 3.86 -5.19
N PHE A 267 -12.92 3.49 -5.85
CA PHE A 267 -14.00 2.75 -5.21
C PHE A 267 -13.53 1.38 -4.72
N THR A 268 -12.83 0.62 -5.57
CA THR A 268 -12.32 -0.70 -5.20
C THR A 268 -11.36 -0.62 -4.03
N SER A 269 -10.43 0.36 -4.02
CA SER A 269 -9.49 0.53 -2.92
C SER A 269 -10.17 0.99 -1.63
N LEU A 270 -11.17 1.85 -1.69
CA LEU A 270 -11.96 2.26 -0.54
C LEU A 270 -12.68 1.05 0.07
N PHE A 271 -13.39 0.27 -0.76
CA PHE A 271 -14.12 -0.91 -0.32
C PHE A 271 -13.18 -1.99 0.25
N ALA A 272 -12.07 -2.26 -0.42
CA ALA A 272 -11.07 -3.22 0.05
C ALA A 272 -10.41 -2.79 1.39
N ASN A 273 -10.15 -1.48 1.57
CA ASN A 273 -9.60 -0.97 2.82
C ASN A 273 -10.63 -0.96 3.97
N MET A 274 -11.91 -0.86 3.70
CA MET A 274 -12.95 -1.07 4.72
C MET A 274 -12.98 -2.51 5.22
N LEU A 275 -12.61 -3.46 4.36
CA LEU A 275 -12.55 -4.90 4.66
C LEU A 275 -11.11 -5.38 4.95
N PHE A 276 -10.25 -4.51 5.48
CA PHE A 276 -8.82 -4.79 5.72
C PHE A 276 -8.56 -6.00 6.64
N PHE A 277 -9.53 -6.36 7.48
CA PHE A 277 -9.45 -7.50 8.41
C PHE A 277 -9.61 -8.87 7.70
N ILE A 278 -10.08 -8.90 6.44
CA ILE A 278 -10.18 -10.13 5.67
C ILE A 278 -8.80 -10.48 5.13
N PRO A 279 -8.28 -11.69 5.42
CA PRO A 279 -7.00 -12.12 4.88
C PRO A 279 -6.98 -12.04 3.35
N LEU A 280 -5.89 -11.51 2.78
CA LEU A 280 -5.70 -11.33 1.33
C LEU A 280 -6.77 -10.44 0.66
N GLN A 281 -7.65 -9.80 1.46
CA GLN A 281 -8.82 -9.04 0.99
C GLN A 281 -9.70 -9.84 0.01
N LEU A 282 -9.75 -11.18 0.19
CA LEU A 282 -10.54 -12.09 -0.66
C LEU A 282 -12.02 -11.71 -0.62
N GLY A 283 -12.62 -11.62 -1.79
CA GLY A 283 -14.00 -11.17 -1.96
C GLY A 283 -14.20 -9.65 -1.88
N GLY A 284 -13.42 -8.95 -1.04
CA GLY A 284 -13.54 -7.50 -0.89
C GLY A 284 -13.08 -6.73 -2.14
N ARG A 285 -11.94 -7.08 -2.70
CA ARG A 285 -11.44 -6.45 -3.93
C ARG A 285 -12.24 -6.86 -5.15
N GLU A 286 -12.53 -8.13 -5.29
CA GLU A 286 -13.35 -8.65 -6.38
C GLU A 286 -14.74 -8.00 -6.36
N GLY A 287 -15.38 -7.93 -5.19
CA GLY A 287 -16.65 -7.23 -5.03
C GLY A 287 -16.55 -5.74 -5.35
N GLY A 288 -15.45 -5.10 -4.93
CA GLY A 288 -15.15 -3.70 -5.26
C GLY A 288 -15.06 -3.46 -6.77
N PHE A 289 -14.34 -4.32 -7.50
CA PHE A 289 -14.27 -4.23 -8.97
C PHE A 289 -15.65 -4.43 -9.62
N LEU A 290 -16.38 -5.47 -9.22
CA LEU A 290 -17.72 -5.75 -9.77
C LEU A 290 -18.69 -4.58 -9.54
N MET A 291 -18.71 -4.03 -8.35
CA MET A 291 -19.61 -2.91 -8.02
C MET A 291 -19.21 -1.62 -8.75
N SER A 292 -17.91 -1.33 -8.84
CA SER A 292 -17.43 -0.12 -9.51
C SER A 292 -17.68 -0.13 -11.01
N VAL A 293 -17.39 -1.24 -11.71
CA VAL A 293 -17.64 -1.34 -13.15
C VAL A 293 -19.11 -1.27 -13.47
N LYS A 294 -19.97 -1.93 -12.66
CA LYS A 294 -21.43 -1.84 -12.80
C LYS A 294 -21.93 -0.41 -12.59
N GLY A 295 -21.41 0.30 -11.60
CA GLY A 295 -21.75 1.70 -11.30
C GLY A 295 -21.40 2.67 -12.43
N LEU A 296 -20.42 2.31 -13.27
CA LEU A 296 -19.99 3.09 -14.46
C LEU A 296 -20.59 2.56 -15.78
N GLY A 297 -21.58 1.67 -15.71
CA GLY A 297 -22.26 1.14 -16.90
C GLY A 297 -21.46 0.10 -17.70
N LEU A 298 -20.35 -0.42 -17.14
CA LEU A 298 -19.59 -1.49 -17.75
C LEU A 298 -20.18 -2.88 -17.38
N THR A 299 -19.80 -3.90 -18.15
CA THR A 299 -20.28 -5.27 -17.93
C THR A 299 -19.66 -5.92 -16.70
N LEU A 300 -20.38 -6.81 -16.04
CA LEU A 300 -19.84 -7.58 -14.91
C LEU A 300 -18.66 -8.47 -15.32
N GLU A 301 -18.66 -8.96 -16.57
CA GLU A 301 -17.54 -9.72 -17.15
C GLU A 301 -16.24 -8.90 -17.15
N ALA A 302 -16.33 -7.61 -17.49
CA ALA A 302 -15.18 -6.71 -17.42
C ALA A 302 -14.63 -6.61 -15.98
N GLY A 303 -15.51 -6.53 -14.97
CA GLY A 303 -15.12 -6.52 -13.56
C GLY A 303 -14.44 -7.81 -13.12
N ILE A 304 -14.96 -8.97 -13.51
CA ILE A 304 -14.34 -10.29 -13.23
C ILE A 304 -12.98 -10.39 -13.92
N PHE A 305 -12.89 -9.94 -15.17
CA PHE A 305 -11.66 -9.97 -15.95
C PHE A 305 -10.56 -9.10 -15.28
N VAL A 306 -10.91 -7.86 -14.89
CA VAL A 306 -9.99 -6.96 -14.16
C VAL A 306 -9.56 -7.61 -12.84
N ALA A 307 -10.50 -8.10 -12.04
CA ALA A 307 -10.21 -8.70 -10.74
C ALA A 307 -9.24 -9.87 -10.85
N LEU A 308 -9.43 -10.76 -11.83
CA LEU A 308 -8.56 -11.92 -12.02
C LEU A 308 -7.16 -11.53 -12.50
N LEU A 309 -7.04 -10.67 -13.51
CA LEU A 309 -5.72 -10.25 -14.01
C LEU A 309 -4.91 -9.46 -12.97
N VAL A 310 -5.56 -8.60 -12.19
CA VAL A 310 -4.95 -7.94 -11.04
C VAL A 310 -4.45 -8.98 -10.03
N ARG A 311 -5.23 -10.02 -9.74
CA ARG A 311 -4.84 -11.09 -8.80
C ARG A 311 -3.62 -11.86 -9.31
N ILE A 312 -3.58 -12.23 -10.58
CA ILE A 312 -2.45 -12.95 -11.18
C ILE A 312 -1.19 -12.09 -11.12
N ARG A 313 -1.28 -10.80 -11.47
CA ARG A 313 -0.17 -9.87 -11.36
C ARG A 313 0.34 -9.77 -9.90
N GLU A 314 -0.54 -9.72 -8.92
CA GLU A 314 -0.18 -9.70 -7.49
C GLU A 314 0.60 -10.95 -7.07
N LEU A 315 0.17 -12.13 -7.54
CA LEU A 315 0.88 -13.38 -7.31
C LEU A 315 2.30 -13.35 -7.90
N ILE A 316 2.44 -12.85 -9.12
CA ILE A 316 3.75 -12.70 -9.80
C ILE A 316 4.67 -11.81 -8.96
N TRP A 317 4.21 -10.61 -8.55
CA TRP A 317 5.02 -9.69 -7.78
C TRP A 317 5.29 -10.17 -6.35
N THR A 318 4.38 -10.91 -5.73
CA THR A 318 4.61 -11.57 -4.46
C THR A 318 5.72 -12.62 -4.58
N ALA A 319 5.67 -13.45 -5.63
CA ALA A 319 6.74 -14.42 -5.89
C ALA A 319 8.09 -13.74 -6.12
N ILE A 320 8.14 -12.66 -6.93
CA ILE A 320 9.36 -11.88 -7.17
C ILE A 320 9.89 -11.31 -5.84
N GLY A 321 9.05 -10.69 -5.02
CA GLY A 321 9.45 -10.11 -3.74
C GLY A 321 10.00 -11.15 -2.76
N LEU A 322 9.38 -12.32 -2.68
CA LEU A 322 9.88 -13.44 -1.86
C LEU A 322 11.22 -13.98 -2.38
N LEU A 323 11.41 -14.07 -3.70
CA LEU A 323 12.68 -14.46 -4.30
C LEU A 323 13.79 -13.45 -3.98
N LEU A 324 13.49 -12.15 -3.99
CA LEU A 324 14.46 -11.10 -3.63
C LEU A 324 14.95 -11.24 -2.19
N ILE A 325 14.09 -11.63 -1.24
CA ILE A 325 14.50 -11.94 0.16
C ILE A 325 15.56 -13.05 0.18
N LYS A 326 15.37 -14.08 -0.65
CA LYS A 326 16.29 -15.23 -0.71
C LYS A 326 17.62 -14.91 -1.39
N LEU A 327 17.61 -14.05 -2.43
CA LEU A 327 18.81 -13.69 -3.20
C LEU A 327 19.77 -12.80 -2.40
N ASP A 328 19.27 -11.87 -1.60
CA ASP A 328 20.12 -11.06 -0.70
C ASP A 328 20.85 -11.92 0.34
N ARG A 329 20.31 -13.08 0.65
CA ARG A 329 20.95 -14.07 1.54
C ARG A 329 22.24 -14.68 0.97
N LYS A 330 22.32 -14.89 -0.35
CA LYS A 330 23.52 -15.49 -1.00
C LYS A 330 24.69 -14.52 -1.08
N ARG A 331 24.42 -13.21 -1.10
CA ARG A 331 25.45 -12.18 -1.27
C ARG A 331 26.12 -11.79 0.07
N ASN A 332 25.51 -12.13 1.20
CA ASN A 332 26.02 -11.85 2.55
C ASN A 332 26.67 -13.10 3.22
N LYS A 333 26.88 -14.17 2.46
CA LYS A 333 27.76 -15.31 2.78
C LYS A 333 29.10 -15.14 2.09
#